data_fa9f36a2d9ef9b045b22cc32215537ed
#
_entry.id   fa9f36a2d9ef9b045b22cc32215537ed
#
_cell.length_a   1.000
_cell.length_b   1.000
_cell.length_c   1.000
_cell.angle_alpha   90.00
_cell.angle_beta   90.00
_cell.angle_gamma   90.00
#
_symmetry.space_group_name_H-M   'P 1'
#
loop_
_entity.id
_entity.type
_entity.pdbx_description
1 polymer ?
#
loop_
_entity_poly.entity_id
_entity_poly.type
_entity_poly.pdbx_seq_one_letter_code
_entity_poly.pdbx_strand_id
1 'polypeptide(L)' 'MIEVGSKIRFNYGALHCEEFGTVTAITDFGIVTIKGDIGFVEEINESCIKMPGETTVNGSPIGVFVDE' A
#
# COMPACT_ATOMS: atom_id res chain seq x y z
N MET A 1 -0.13 -7.31 -9.87
CA MET A 1 -0.45 -6.04 -10.54
C MET A 1 -1.53 -5.32 -9.76
N ILE A 2 -1.38 -4.02 -9.61
CA ILE A 2 -2.33 -3.21 -8.83
C ILE A 2 -3.43 -2.69 -9.74
N GLU A 3 -4.66 -2.73 -9.25
CA GLU A 3 -5.80 -2.20 -9.98
C GLU A 3 -6.80 -1.63 -9.00
N VAL A 4 -7.78 -0.90 -9.51
CA VAL A 4 -8.84 -0.36 -8.68
C VAL A 4 -9.56 -1.52 -7.99
N GLY A 5 -9.72 -1.41 -6.69
CA GLY A 5 -10.28 -2.48 -5.86
C GLY A 5 -9.25 -3.33 -5.15
N SER A 6 -7.97 -3.21 -5.51
CA SER A 6 -6.91 -3.94 -4.82
C SER A 6 -6.83 -3.52 -3.37
N LYS A 7 -6.57 -4.48 -2.49
CA LYS A 7 -6.36 -4.21 -1.08
C LYS A 7 -4.90 -3.87 -0.83
N ILE A 8 -4.68 -2.87 -0.01
CA ILE A 8 -3.33 -2.39 0.32
C ILE A 8 -3.15 -2.45 1.82
N ARG A 9 -1.96 -2.86 2.23
CA ARG A 9 -1.57 -2.88 3.63
C ARG A 9 -0.43 -1.90 3.84
N PHE A 10 -0.61 -0.99 4.78
CA PHE A 10 0.43 -0.06 5.21
C PHE A 10 1.05 -0.61 6.48
N ASN A 11 2.33 -0.92 6.44
CA ASN A 11 3.04 -1.41 7.61
C ASN A 11 4.16 -0.43 7.92
N TYR A 12 4.02 0.28 9.01
CA TYR A 12 4.99 1.32 9.39
C TYR A 12 6.14 0.79 10.23
N GLY A 13 6.15 -0.51 10.52
CA GLY A 13 7.25 -1.14 11.23
C GLY A 13 7.34 -0.82 12.69
N ALA A 14 6.55 0.10 13.18
CA ALA A 14 6.51 0.45 14.58
C ALA A 14 5.38 -0.33 15.26
N LEU A 15 5.31 -0.21 16.56
CA LEU A 15 4.36 -0.96 17.37
C LEU A 15 2.92 -0.84 16.84
N HIS A 16 2.42 -1.90 16.24
CA HIS A 16 1.01 -2.01 15.86
C HIS A 16 0.49 -0.97 14.88
N CYS A 17 1.36 -0.41 14.06
CA CYS A 17 0.96 0.61 13.11
C CYS A 17 0.65 0.02 11.74
N GLU A 18 -0.23 -0.96 11.73
CA GLU A 18 -0.66 -1.57 10.48
C GLU A 18 -2.04 -1.03 10.11
N GLU A 19 -2.17 -0.54 8.88
CA GLU A 19 -3.42 0.00 8.38
C GLU A 19 -3.75 -0.63 7.04
N PHE A 20 -5.03 -0.67 6.71
CA PHE A 20 -5.49 -1.25 5.46
C PHE A 20 -6.29 -0.24 4.66
N GLY A 21 -6.27 -0.40 3.35
CA GLY A 21 -7.03 0.45 2.47
C GLY A 21 -7.36 -0.24 1.16
N THR A 22 -8.02 0.49 0.29
CA THR A 22 -8.45 -0.02 -1.02
C THR A 22 -8.08 1.00 -2.08
N VAL A 23 -7.55 0.51 -3.20
CA VAL A 23 -7.23 1.38 -4.33
C VAL A 23 -8.53 1.88 -4.95
N THR A 24 -8.68 3.20 -5.05
CA THR A 24 -9.86 3.81 -5.62
C THR A 24 -9.63 4.42 -7.00
N ALA A 25 -8.38 4.76 -7.32
CA ALA A 25 -8.04 5.33 -8.62
C ALA A 25 -6.57 5.11 -8.93
N ILE A 26 -6.25 5.02 -10.22
CA ILE A 26 -4.87 4.93 -10.69
C ILE A 26 -4.76 5.86 -11.88
N THR A 27 -3.80 6.78 -11.84
CA THR A 27 -3.58 7.70 -12.95
C THR A 27 -2.66 7.09 -14.00
N ASP A 28 -2.64 7.71 -15.19
CA ASP A 28 -1.74 7.28 -16.26
C ASP A 28 -0.27 7.53 -15.90
N PHE A 29 -0.03 8.34 -14.90
CA PHE A 29 1.32 8.67 -14.45
C PHE A 29 1.82 7.73 -13.35
N GLY A 30 1.02 6.74 -12.99
CA GLY A 30 1.42 5.77 -11.99
C GLY A 30 1.14 6.20 -10.56
N ILE A 31 0.29 7.19 -10.35
CA ILE A 31 -0.12 7.59 -9.01
C ILE A 31 -1.35 6.80 -8.61
N VAL A 32 -1.24 6.10 -7.49
CA VAL A 32 -2.30 5.24 -6.96
C VAL A 32 -2.95 5.96 -5.79
N THR A 33 -4.26 6.12 -5.85
CA THR A 33 -5.03 6.70 -4.76
C THR A 33 -5.61 5.57 -3.93
N ILE A 34 -5.35 5.60 -2.64
CA ILE A 34 -5.78 4.55 -1.72
C ILE A 34 -6.61 5.20 -0.62
N LYS A 35 -7.82 4.67 -0.43
CA LYS A 35 -8.67 5.11 0.66
C LYS A 35 -8.54 4.10 1.80
N GLY A 36 -8.08 4.58 2.94
CA GLY A 36 -7.92 3.74 4.12
C GLY A 36 -9.25 3.36 4.74
N ASP A 37 -9.29 2.23 5.40
CA ASP A 37 -10.51 1.73 6.04
C ASP A 37 -10.98 2.65 7.15
N ILE A 38 -10.08 3.42 7.74
CA ILE A 38 -10.44 4.39 8.78
C ILE A 38 -10.70 5.78 8.22
N GLY A 39 -10.68 5.96 6.90
CA GLY A 39 -11.09 7.19 6.24
C GLY A 39 -9.99 8.07 5.68
N PHE A 40 -8.73 7.75 5.90
CA PHE A 40 -7.64 8.54 5.32
C PHE A 40 -7.54 8.26 3.81
N VAL A 41 -6.91 9.20 3.08
CA VAL A 41 -6.64 9.05 1.65
C VAL A 41 -5.18 9.31 1.42
N GLU A 42 -4.52 8.40 0.71
CA GLU A 42 -3.11 8.51 0.35
C GLU A 42 -2.93 8.41 -1.15
N GLU A 43 -1.99 9.18 -1.68
CA GLU A 43 -1.61 9.11 -3.07
C GLU A 43 -0.15 8.68 -3.13
N ILE A 44 0.10 7.52 -3.71
CA ILE A 44 1.41 6.88 -3.67
C ILE A 44 1.80 6.46 -5.07
N ASN A 45 3.07 6.64 -5.43
CA ASN A 45 3.57 6.15 -6.70
C ASN A 45 3.53 4.62 -6.69
N GLU A 46 3.05 4.04 -7.78
CA GLU A 46 2.93 2.60 -7.91
C GLU A 46 4.24 1.87 -7.62
N SER A 47 5.36 2.46 -7.99
CA SER A 47 6.67 1.85 -7.75
C SER A 47 7.02 1.73 -6.28
N CYS A 48 6.31 2.45 -5.41
CA CYS A 48 6.52 2.39 -3.97
C CYS A 48 5.67 1.33 -3.30
N ILE A 49 4.80 0.66 -4.04
CA ILE A 49 3.92 -0.37 -3.49
C ILE A 49 4.52 -1.74 -3.82
N LYS A 50 4.75 -2.54 -2.79
CA LYS A 50 5.43 -3.82 -2.91
C LYS A 50 4.43 -4.96 -3.02
N MET A 51 4.85 -6.02 -3.67
CA MET A 51 4.04 -7.22 -3.77
C MET A 51 4.08 -8.01 -2.46
N PRO A 52 3.09 -8.87 -2.22
CA PRO A 52 3.11 -9.72 -1.02
C PRO A 52 4.38 -10.54 -0.94
N GLY A 53 4.95 -10.63 0.24
CA GLY A 53 6.15 -11.40 0.47
C GLY A 53 7.46 -10.67 0.23
N GLU A 54 7.42 -9.49 -0.39
CA GLU A 54 8.61 -8.68 -0.53
C GLU A 54 8.96 -8.03 0.80
N THR A 55 10.25 -7.85 1.03
CA THR A 55 10.71 -7.20 2.25
C THR A 55 11.58 -6.01 1.90
N THR A 56 11.72 -5.11 2.86
CA THR A 56 12.63 -3.99 2.74
C THR A 56 14.03 -4.42 3.17
N VAL A 57 14.92 -3.45 3.27
CA VAL A 57 16.28 -3.69 3.76
C VAL A 57 16.21 -4.44 5.09
N ASN A 58 17.07 -5.44 5.25
CA ASN A 58 17.16 -6.30 6.43
C ASN A 58 15.98 -7.25 6.60
N GLY A 59 15.22 -7.49 5.53
CA GLY A 59 14.12 -8.44 5.59
C GLY A 59 12.90 -7.98 6.36
N SER A 60 12.84 -6.72 6.73
CA SER A 60 11.74 -6.18 7.50
C SER A 60 10.56 -5.86 6.58
N PRO A 61 9.35 -6.29 6.90
CA PRO A 61 8.17 -6.03 6.06
C PRO A 61 7.59 -4.63 6.31
N ILE A 62 8.44 -3.61 6.16
CA ILE A 62 8.04 -2.22 6.37
C ILE A 62 7.72 -1.59 5.03
N GLY A 63 6.62 -0.88 4.93
CA GLY A 63 6.25 -0.16 3.74
C GLY A 63 4.81 -0.36 3.35
N VAL A 64 4.52 -0.19 2.06
CA VAL A 64 3.18 -0.33 1.50
C VAL A 64 3.17 -1.57 0.63
N PHE A 65 2.23 -2.46 0.90
CA PHE A 65 2.16 -3.76 0.25
C PHE A 65 0.78 -4.01 -0.34
N VAL A 66 0.76 -4.78 -1.42
CA VAL A 66 -0.49 -5.34 -1.89
C VAL A 66 -0.89 -6.44 -0.89
N ASP A 67 -2.11 -6.35 -0.40
CA ASP A 67 -2.63 -7.32 0.55
C ASP A 67 -3.47 -8.35 -0.18
N GLU A 68 -3.13 -9.60 -0.02
CA GLU A 68 -3.88 -10.69 -0.63
C GLU A 68 -4.45 -11.61 0.40
#